data_2f541387581144018c97968961244f21
#
_entry.id   2f541387581144018c97968961244f21
#
_cell.length_a   1.000
_cell.length_b   1.000
_cell.length_c   1.000
_cell.angle_alpha   90.00
_cell.angle_beta   90.00
_cell.angle_gamma   90.00
#
_symmetry.space_group_name_H-M   'P 1'
#
loop_
_entity.id
_entity.type
_entity.pdbx_description
1 polymer ?
#
loop_
_entity_poly.entity_id
_entity_poly.type
_entity_poly.pdbx_seq_one_letter_code
_entity_poly.pdbx_strand_id
1 'polypeptide(L)'
;MKKTSKKSVQNYENNEIIKQEINLQFHWYLASFFVIFFGSLIIPAIILMVYVMLFYLPSFLETKSFILLFTQLKPFLASLFMPLIIILCYLIHIFIVGLITRWFWRITERKSPSKTGIIPRNIPSKTLNYYHIRSFMIKYPKNAVIRGPFPWLINFLYNFVGTNKIGKGTTIEEQFGADKFVDIGKNSYIGVNSGFSSHAVEGIFGNIAYAKIKLGDNVTTAALNCLAPGVEINDNSSLFPLAGATKYSTLKGDNYYYGVPLRKIFKKKVSHYAGITEEQLNEADSLFNKSSAKEENKQGE
;
A
#
# COMPACT_ATOMS: atom_id res chain seq x y z
N MET A 1 5.11 32.47 20.95
CA MET A 1 5.25 31.60 19.75
C MET A 1 5.91 32.30 18.55
N LYS A 2 6.88 33.18 18.70
CA LYS A 2 7.50 33.95 17.60
C LYS A 2 9.04 33.87 17.52
N LYS A 3 9.70 33.08 18.38
CA LYS A 3 11.17 32.97 18.41
C LYS A 3 11.79 31.82 17.63
N THR A 4 11.00 30.81 17.25
CA THR A 4 11.51 29.61 16.55
C THR A 4 11.57 29.80 15.01
N SER A 5 10.81 30.74 14.45
CA SER A 5 10.78 31.01 13.02
C SER A 5 12.00 31.80 12.53
N LYS A 6 12.58 32.65 13.35
CA LYS A 6 13.74 33.48 12.93
C LYS A 6 15.07 32.71 12.85
N LYS A 7 15.25 31.65 13.63
CA LYS A 7 16.49 30.84 13.58
C LYS A 7 16.57 29.93 12.34
N SER A 8 15.45 29.54 11.78
CA SER A 8 15.42 28.72 10.56
C SER A 8 15.65 29.54 9.28
N VAL A 9 15.28 30.84 9.29
CA VAL A 9 15.46 31.72 8.13
C VAL A 9 16.90 32.24 8.06
N GLN A 10 17.55 32.44 9.16
CA GLN A 10 18.94 32.95 9.20
C GLN A 10 20.00 31.97 8.69
N ASN A 11 19.69 30.65 8.67
CA ASN A 11 20.61 29.64 8.11
C ASN A 11 20.54 29.52 6.58
N TYR A 12 19.64 30.23 5.90
CA TYR A 12 19.55 30.23 4.44
C TYR A 12 20.39 31.34 3.77
N GLU A 13 20.90 32.31 4.52
CA GLU A 13 21.72 33.39 3.98
C GLU A 13 23.21 33.06 3.83
N ASN A 14 23.68 31.99 4.48
CA ASN A 14 25.02 31.45 4.24
C ASN A 14 24.92 30.29 3.26
N ASN A 15 25.23 30.53 1.98
CA ASN A 15 25.26 29.59 0.86
C ASN A 15 26.29 28.44 1.01
N GLU A 16 26.56 27.97 2.19
CA GLU A 16 27.26 26.70 2.40
C GLU A 16 26.25 25.57 2.29
N ILE A 17 26.24 24.93 1.11
CA ILE A 17 25.61 23.63 0.94
C ILE A 17 26.33 22.67 1.89
N ILE A 18 25.77 22.49 3.09
CA ILE A 18 26.30 21.56 4.08
C ILE A 18 26.07 20.15 3.51
N LYS A 19 27.06 19.64 2.80
CA LYS A 19 27.14 18.22 2.41
C LYS A 19 27.46 17.40 3.64
N GLN A 20 26.49 17.22 4.53
CA GLN A 20 26.64 16.23 5.58
C GLN A 20 26.30 14.86 5.04
N GLU A 21 27.15 13.88 5.32
CA GLU A 21 26.87 12.49 5.03
C GLU A 21 25.57 12.06 5.71
N ILE A 22 24.68 11.48 4.91
CA ILE A 22 23.40 11.03 5.42
C ILE A 22 23.58 9.63 5.99
N ASN A 23 23.52 9.52 7.31
CA ASN A 23 23.56 8.23 7.98
C ASN A 23 22.22 7.51 7.84
N LEU A 24 22.14 6.62 6.86
CA LEU A 24 21.02 5.71 6.71
C LEU A 24 21.14 4.61 7.77
N GLN A 25 20.17 4.53 8.66
CA GLN A 25 20.17 3.60 9.80
C GLN A 25 19.85 2.16 9.34
N PHE A 26 20.72 1.55 8.54
CA PHE A 26 20.55 0.19 7.99
C PHE A 26 20.35 -0.89 9.06
N HIS A 27 20.93 -0.71 10.25
CA HIS A 27 20.75 -1.66 11.35
C HIS A 27 19.28 -1.84 11.76
N TRP A 28 18.49 -0.77 11.75
CA TRP A 28 17.05 -0.87 12.03
C TRP A 28 16.28 -1.57 10.90
N TYR A 29 16.73 -1.37 9.66
CA TYR A 29 16.18 -2.10 8.51
C TYR A 29 16.42 -3.60 8.67
N LEU A 30 17.67 -3.99 8.90
CA LEU A 30 18.03 -5.40 9.10
C LEU A 30 17.28 -5.99 10.29
N ALA A 31 17.31 -5.33 11.46
CA ALA A 31 16.62 -5.82 12.64
C ALA A 31 15.12 -6.01 12.42
N SER A 32 14.44 -5.04 11.83
CA SER A 32 13.00 -5.15 11.55
C SER A 32 12.69 -6.23 10.51
N PHE A 33 13.51 -6.37 9.49
CA PHE A 33 13.38 -7.43 8.49
C PHE A 33 13.54 -8.82 9.16
N PHE A 34 14.61 -9.03 9.91
CA PHE A 34 14.85 -10.31 10.59
C PHE A 34 13.71 -10.69 11.52
N VAL A 35 13.23 -9.76 12.34
CA VAL A 35 12.14 -10.03 13.29
C VAL A 35 10.84 -10.35 12.55
N ILE A 36 10.49 -9.60 11.51
CA ILE A 36 9.25 -9.83 10.76
C ILE A 36 9.36 -11.12 9.95
N PHE A 37 10.44 -11.30 9.19
CA PHE A 37 10.63 -12.44 8.29
C PHE A 37 10.74 -13.77 9.07
N PHE A 38 11.74 -13.89 9.92
CA PHE A 38 11.98 -15.15 10.65
C PHE A 38 10.90 -15.39 11.71
N GLY A 39 10.47 -14.37 12.43
CA GLY A 39 9.40 -14.51 13.42
C GLY A 39 8.09 -15.01 12.82
N SER A 40 7.77 -14.62 11.60
CA SER A 40 6.56 -15.06 10.92
C SER A 40 6.64 -16.47 10.32
N LEU A 41 7.85 -17.00 10.11
CA LEU A 41 8.05 -18.34 9.57
C LEU A 41 8.00 -19.45 10.63
N ILE A 42 8.18 -19.15 11.91
CA ILE A 42 8.28 -20.16 12.98
C ILE A 42 7.05 -21.08 13.01
N ILE A 43 5.86 -20.51 13.11
CA ILE A 43 4.62 -21.30 13.20
C ILE A 43 4.34 -22.08 11.91
N PRO A 44 4.38 -21.47 10.70
CA PRO A 44 4.24 -22.21 9.45
C PRO A 44 5.25 -23.35 9.30
N ALA A 45 6.51 -23.11 9.67
CA ALA A 45 7.55 -24.14 9.60
C ALA A 45 7.27 -25.32 10.53
N ILE A 46 6.80 -25.07 11.76
CA ILE A 46 6.38 -26.12 12.68
C ILE A 46 5.21 -26.93 12.11
N ILE A 47 4.18 -26.26 11.58
CA ILE A 47 3.01 -26.93 10.99
C ILE A 47 3.44 -27.81 9.81
N LEU A 48 4.26 -27.26 8.91
CA LEU A 48 4.75 -28.01 7.75
C LEU A 48 5.63 -29.19 8.18
N MET A 49 6.52 -28.99 9.15
CA MET A 49 7.37 -30.04 9.69
C MET A 49 6.54 -31.17 10.33
N VAL A 50 5.55 -30.83 11.14
CA VAL A 50 4.64 -31.81 11.77
C VAL A 50 3.89 -32.60 10.70
N TYR A 51 3.35 -31.92 9.68
CA TYR A 51 2.67 -32.58 8.56
C TYR A 51 3.60 -33.55 7.82
N VAL A 52 4.79 -33.10 7.48
CA VAL A 52 5.77 -33.94 6.75
C VAL A 52 6.18 -35.14 7.59
N MET A 53 6.48 -34.95 8.87
CA MET A 53 6.98 -36.01 9.75
C MET A 53 5.90 -37.03 10.14
N LEU A 54 4.66 -36.62 10.35
CA LEU A 54 3.59 -37.52 10.82
C LEU A 54 2.76 -38.15 9.70
N PHE A 55 2.64 -37.48 8.55
CA PHE A 55 1.74 -37.94 7.49
C PHE A 55 2.49 -38.29 6.19
N TYR A 56 3.31 -37.33 5.67
CA TYR A 56 3.92 -37.49 4.36
C TYR A 56 5.08 -38.52 4.38
N LEU A 57 6.05 -38.33 5.27
CA LEU A 57 7.25 -39.16 5.32
C LEU A 57 6.96 -40.64 5.67
N PRO A 58 6.13 -40.96 6.68
CA PRO A 58 5.75 -42.35 6.96
C PRO A 58 5.07 -43.02 5.78
N SER A 59 4.14 -42.31 5.12
CA SER A 59 3.44 -42.82 3.94
C SER A 59 4.40 -43.11 2.78
N PHE A 60 5.41 -42.23 2.57
CA PHE A 60 6.44 -42.45 1.57
C PHE A 60 7.36 -43.63 1.88
N LEU A 61 7.82 -43.77 3.12
CA LEU A 61 8.71 -44.84 3.55
C LEU A 61 8.04 -46.22 3.56
N GLU A 62 6.76 -46.27 3.91
CA GLU A 62 5.96 -47.53 3.91
C GLU A 62 5.80 -48.08 2.50
N THR A 63 5.61 -47.21 1.50
CA THR A 63 5.35 -47.63 0.12
C THR A 63 6.58 -48.11 -0.62
N LYS A 64 7.77 -47.63 -0.28
CA LYS A 64 9.08 -47.93 -0.94
C LYS A 64 9.08 -47.87 -2.47
N SER A 65 8.02 -47.35 -3.07
CA SER A 65 7.83 -47.22 -4.51
C SER A 65 7.08 -45.95 -4.86
N PHE A 66 7.59 -45.21 -5.83
CA PHE A 66 6.95 -43.97 -6.31
C PHE A 66 5.54 -44.23 -6.88
N ILE A 67 5.33 -45.37 -7.55
CA ILE A 67 4.03 -45.72 -8.14
C ILE A 67 2.98 -45.97 -7.04
N LEU A 68 3.37 -46.60 -5.94
CA LEU A 68 2.45 -46.87 -4.83
C LEU A 68 1.97 -45.64 -4.10
N LEU A 69 2.71 -44.51 -4.20
CA LEU A 69 2.25 -43.22 -3.69
C LEU A 69 0.91 -42.77 -4.33
N PHE A 70 0.66 -43.17 -5.58
CA PHE A 70 -0.54 -42.78 -6.31
C PHE A 70 -1.63 -43.86 -6.33
N THR A 71 -1.31 -45.10 -5.98
CA THR A 71 -2.27 -46.21 -6.02
C THR A 71 -2.82 -46.58 -4.65
N GLN A 72 -2.09 -46.32 -3.58
CA GLN A 72 -2.59 -46.53 -2.22
C GLN A 72 -3.25 -45.27 -1.67
N LEU A 73 -4.44 -45.44 -1.04
CA LEU A 73 -5.27 -44.33 -0.60
C LEU A 73 -4.57 -43.39 0.41
N LYS A 74 -3.90 -43.96 1.42
CA LYS A 74 -3.24 -43.15 2.48
C LYS A 74 -2.08 -42.29 1.96
N PRO A 75 -1.09 -42.84 1.22
CA PRO A 75 -0.03 -42.03 0.59
C PRO A 75 -0.54 -41.03 -0.46
N PHE A 76 -1.55 -41.43 -1.24
CA PHE A 76 -2.19 -40.54 -2.21
C PHE A 76 -2.82 -39.34 -1.53
N LEU A 77 -3.59 -39.51 -0.47
CA LEU A 77 -4.19 -38.42 0.29
C LEU A 77 -3.13 -37.53 0.95
N ALA A 78 -2.05 -38.10 1.51
CA ALA A 78 -0.96 -37.32 2.07
C ALA A 78 -0.28 -36.45 1.00
N SER A 79 -0.11 -36.94 -0.21
CA SER A 79 0.44 -36.17 -1.32
C SER A 79 -0.55 -35.09 -1.84
N LEU A 80 -1.82 -35.43 -1.94
CA LEU A 80 -2.88 -34.56 -2.42
C LEU A 80 -3.11 -33.35 -1.49
N PHE A 81 -2.99 -33.54 -0.16
CA PHE A 81 -3.17 -32.45 0.80
C PHE A 81 -1.94 -31.56 0.97
N MET A 82 -0.77 -31.94 0.48
CA MET A 82 0.47 -31.15 0.60
C MET A 82 0.31 -29.72 0.05
N PRO A 83 -0.23 -29.49 -1.16
CA PRO A 83 -0.45 -28.12 -1.68
C PRO A 83 -1.38 -27.30 -0.78
N LEU A 84 -2.41 -27.90 -0.20
CA LEU A 84 -3.33 -27.20 0.71
C LEU A 84 -2.62 -26.78 2.00
N ILE A 85 -1.76 -27.64 2.56
CA ILE A 85 -0.96 -27.30 3.74
C ILE A 85 0.02 -26.16 3.43
N ILE A 86 0.63 -26.15 2.24
CA ILE A 86 1.53 -25.07 1.82
C ILE A 86 0.75 -23.75 1.73
N ILE A 87 -0.44 -23.75 1.12
CA ILE A 87 -1.30 -22.55 1.05
C ILE A 87 -1.70 -22.10 2.46
N LEU A 88 -2.10 -23.00 3.33
CA LEU A 88 -2.44 -22.69 4.72
C LEU A 88 -1.25 -22.08 5.48
N CYS A 89 -0.06 -22.66 5.34
CA CYS A 89 1.17 -22.13 5.92
C CYS A 89 1.47 -20.71 5.41
N TYR A 90 1.27 -20.48 4.11
CA TYR A 90 1.42 -19.15 3.52
C TYR A 90 0.43 -18.14 4.12
N LEU A 91 -0.85 -18.49 4.25
CA LEU A 91 -1.86 -17.59 4.84
C LEU A 91 -1.54 -17.27 6.31
N ILE A 92 -1.12 -18.28 7.08
CA ILE A 92 -0.67 -18.09 8.46
C ILE A 92 0.55 -17.19 8.51
N HIS A 93 1.52 -17.39 7.60
CA HIS A 93 2.70 -16.55 7.49
C HIS A 93 2.30 -15.09 7.26
N ILE A 94 1.46 -14.79 6.26
CA ILE A 94 1.01 -13.42 5.97
C ILE A 94 0.25 -12.80 7.15
N PHE A 95 -0.57 -13.58 7.84
CA PHE A 95 -1.27 -13.11 9.02
C PHE A 95 -0.30 -12.71 10.15
N ILE A 96 0.71 -13.54 10.44
CA ILE A 96 1.73 -13.26 11.46
C ILE A 96 2.60 -12.07 11.05
N VAL A 97 2.98 -11.97 9.76
CA VAL A 97 3.66 -10.79 9.19
C VAL A 97 2.86 -9.53 9.50
N GLY A 98 1.55 -9.56 9.24
CA GLY A 98 0.65 -8.45 9.55
C GLY A 98 0.60 -8.11 11.04
N LEU A 99 0.51 -9.12 11.91
CA LEU A 99 0.47 -8.95 13.38
C LEU A 99 1.74 -8.29 13.92
N ILE A 100 2.92 -8.82 13.56
CA ILE A 100 4.21 -8.29 14.01
C ILE A 100 4.38 -6.86 13.49
N THR A 101 4.09 -6.62 12.20
CA THR A 101 4.19 -5.28 11.60
C THR A 101 3.24 -4.30 12.27
N ARG A 102 1.99 -4.68 12.54
CA ARG A 102 1.01 -3.86 13.25
C ARG A 102 1.48 -3.48 14.65
N TRP A 103 2.05 -4.42 15.39
CA TRP A 103 2.58 -4.18 16.73
C TRP A 103 3.69 -3.14 16.71
N PHE A 104 4.70 -3.31 15.85
CA PHE A 104 5.78 -2.33 15.66
C PHE A 104 5.26 -0.98 15.15
N TRP A 105 4.33 -1.00 14.19
CA TRP A 105 3.72 0.21 13.65
C TRP A 105 3.07 1.03 14.75
N ARG A 106 2.25 0.43 15.58
CA ARG A 106 1.56 1.09 16.69
C ARG A 106 2.53 1.66 17.73
N ILE A 107 3.60 0.94 18.07
CA ILE A 107 4.62 1.44 18.99
C ILE A 107 5.30 2.68 18.41
N THR A 108 5.69 2.63 17.15
CA THR A 108 6.38 3.75 16.48
C THR A 108 5.48 4.95 16.30
N GLU A 109 4.19 4.74 15.95
CA GLU A 109 3.20 5.82 15.85
C GLU A 109 2.92 6.49 17.20
N ARG A 110 2.82 5.73 18.30
CA ARG A 110 2.66 6.31 19.64
C ARG A 110 3.84 7.17 20.05
N LYS A 111 5.06 6.76 19.69
CA LYS A 111 6.30 7.48 20.06
C LYS A 111 6.57 8.70 19.18
N SER A 112 6.18 8.67 17.92
CA SER A 112 6.36 9.77 16.95
C SER A 112 5.28 9.67 15.88
N PRO A 113 4.10 10.28 16.08
CA PRO A 113 2.99 10.22 15.11
C PRO A 113 3.38 10.75 13.73
N SER A 114 2.85 10.10 12.69
CA SER A 114 3.00 10.57 11.31
C SER A 114 2.25 11.89 11.12
N LYS A 115 2.98 12.95 10.82
CA LYS A 115 2.43 14.30 10.62
C LYS A 115 2.92 14.85 9.30
N THR A 116 2.05 15.60 8.61
CA THR A 116 2.44 16.38 7.44
C THR A 116 3.46 17.45 7.84
N GLY A 117 4.55 17.54 7.10
CA GLY A 117 5.61 18.50 7.35
C GLY A 117 6.91 18.16 6.63
N ILE A 118 7.92 18.94 6.92
CA ILE A 118 9.28 18.74 6.41
C ILE A 118 10.12 18.11 7.49
N ILE A 119 10.80 17.02 7.16
CA ILE A 119 11.72 16.31 8.04
C ILE A 119 13.14 16.60 7.53
N PRO A 120 13.97 17.33 8.29
CA PRO A 120 15.38 17.52 7.94
C PRO A 120 16.09 16.18 7.88
N ARG A 121 16.79 15.91 6.78
CA ARG A 121 17.45 14.62 6.54
C ARG A 121 18.89 14.61 7.07
N ASN A 122 19.51 15.78 7.10
CA ASN A 122 20.87 16.02 7.57
C ASN A 122 20.98 16.26 9.08
N ILE A 123 19.85 16.45 9.77
CA ILE A 123 19.83 16.68 11.22
C ILE A 123 19.25 15.44 11.90
N PRO A 124 20.03 14.70 12.71
CA PRO A 124 19.52 13.56 13.46
C PRO A 124 18.35 13.99 14.37
N SER A 125 17.21 13.36 14.20
CA SER A 125 16.03 13.65 15.02
C SER A 125 15.22 12.39 15.29
N LYS A 126 14.48 12.41 16.42
CA LYS A 126 13.57 11.32 16.76
C LYS A 126 12.55 11.07 15.65
N THR A 127 12.03 12.13 15.02
CA THR A 127 11.07 12.04 13.91
C THR A 127 11.69 11.36 12.69
N LEU A 128 12.92 11.73 12.31
CA LEU A 128 13.65 11.11 11.20
C LEU A 128 13.88 9.63 11.46
N ASN A 129 14.30 9.24 12.66
CA ASN A 129 14.55 7.86 13.02
C ASN A 129 13.28 7.00 12.90
N TYR A 130 12.16 7.45 13.46
CA TYR A 130 10.90 6.70 13.34
C TYR A 130 10.32 6.72 11.93
N TYR A 131 10.56 7.79 11.15
CA TYR A 131 10.22 7.81 9.73
C TYR A 131 10.97 6.70 8.98
N HIS A 132 12.28 6.55 9.17
CA HIS A 132 13.08 5.50 8.55
C HIS A 132 12.64 4.10 8.99
N ILE A 133 12.48 3.85 10.29
CA ILE A 133 12.02 2.56 10.81
C ILE A 133 10.70 2.17 10.14
N ARG A 134 9.70 3.05 10.10
CA ARG A 134 8.41 2.80 9.46
C ARG A 134 8.52 2.58 7.96
N SER A 135 9.41 3.31 7.29
CA SER A 135 9.62 3.15 5.85
C SER A 135 10.22 1.80 5.49
N PHE A 136 11.06 1.25 6.35
CA PHE A 136 11.70 -0.04 6.12
C PHE A 136 10.80 -1.21 6.52
N MET A 137 10.15 -1.13 7.69
CA MET A 137 9.38 -2.26 8.21
C MET A 137 8.20 -2.67 7.33
N ILE A 138 7.61 -1.74 6.57
CA ILE A 138 6.45 -2.06 5.72
C ILE A 138 6.85 -2.70 4.38
N LYS A 139 8.10 -2.62 3.96
CA LYS A 139 8.53 -3.10 2.64
C LYS A 139 8.35 -4.61 2.48
N TYR A 140 8.80 -5.38 3.46
CA TYR A 140 8.66 -6.83 3.41
C TYR A 140 7.19 -7.27 3.43
N PRO A 141 6.35 -6.85 4.38
CA PRO A 141 4.92 -7.19 4.40
C PRO A 141 4.20 -6.88 3.10
N LYS A 142 4.43 -5.70 2.54
CA LYS A 142 3.86 -5.30 1.25
C LYS A 142 4.28 -6.27 0.14
N ASN A 143 5.58 -6.53 -0.01
CA ASN A 143 6.09 -7.40 -1.06
C ASN A 143 5.61 -8.85 -0.89
N ALA A 144 5.54 -9.36 0.33
CA ALA A 144 5.07 -10.71 0.63
C ALA A 144 3.62 -10.92 0.17
N VAL A 145 2.78 -9.89 0.26
CA VAL A 145 1.38 -9.95 -0.21
C VAL A 145 1.28 -9.67 -1.71
N ILE A 146 1.80 -8.55 -2.20
CA ILE A 146 1.62 -8.13 -3.61
C ILE A 146 2.23 -9.13 -4.59
N ARG A 147 3.36 -9.75 -4.23
CA ARG A 147 4.04 -10.75 -5.07
C ARG A 147 3.67 -12.19 -4.74
N GLY A 148 2.78 -12.39 -3.79
CA GLY A 148 2.27 -13.69 -3.41
C GLY A 148 1.05 -14.13 -4.24
N PRO A 149 0.51 -15.33 -3.98
CA PRO A 149 -0.63 -15.87 -4.71
C PRO A 149 -1.94 -15.11 -4.46
N PHE A 150 -2.02 -14.25 -3.45
CA PHE A 150 -3.24 -13.53 -3.06
C PHE A 150 -3.00 -12.01 -2.97
N PRO A 151 -2.67 -11.31 -4.08
CA PRO A 151 -2.33 -9.88 -4.07
C PRO A 151 -3.47 -8.98 -3.56
N TRP A 152 -4.74 -9.39 -3.72
CA TRP A 152 -5.91 -8.65 -3.22
C TRP A 152 -5.96 -8.50 -1.69
N LEU A 153 -5.20 -9.31 -0.93
CA LEU A 153 -5.07 -9.16 0.52
C LEU A 153 -4.33 -7.88 0.93
N ILE A 154 -3.78 -7.12 -0.02
CA ILE A 154 -3.06 -5.88 0.27
C ILE A 154 -3.94 -4.83 0.96
N ASN A 155 -5.22 -4.73 0.56
CA ASN A 155 -6.17 -3.81 1.19
C ASN A 155 -6.39 -4.18 2.66
N PHE A 156 -6.54 -5.48 2.94
CA PHE A 156 -6.63 -5.98 4.30
C PHE A 156 -5.35 -5.68 5.09
N LEU A 157 -4.18 -5.97 4.53
CA LEU A 157 -2.90 -5.73 5.20
C LEU A 157 -2.73 -4.26 5.58
N TYR A 158 -2.96 -3.33 4.66
CA TYR A 158 -2.81 -1.90 4.91
C TYR A 158 -3.75 -1.39 6.00
N ASN A 159 -5.03 -1.76 5.94
CA ASN A 159 -6.02 -1.40 6.94
C ASN A 159 -5.73 -2.07 8.29
N PHE A 160 -5.33 -3.34 8.29
CA PHE A 160 -5.02 -4.09 9.50
C PHE A 160 -3.79 -3.53 10.22
N VAL A 161 -2.71 -3.24 9.50
CA VAL A 161 -1.51 -2.61 10.06
C VAL A 161 -1.79 -1.15 10.46
N GLY A 162 -2.59 -0.44 9.68
CA GLY A 162 -2.93 0.97 9.88
C GLY A 162 -1.95 1.92 9.21
N THR A 163 -1.23 1.46 8.18
CA THR A 163 -0.31 2.30 7.40
C THR A 163 -1.05 3.22 6.46
N ASN A 164 -2.11 2.72 5.87
CA ASN A 164 -3.02 3.39 4.96
C ASN A 164 -4.46 3.13 5.40
N LYS A 165 -5.40 3.93 4.89
CA LYS A 165 -6.84 3.69 5.03
C LYS A 165 -7.40 3.48 3.63
N ILE A 166 -7.99 2.31 3.39
CA ILE A 166 -8.57 1.94 2.10
C ILE A 166 -10.03 1.62 2.31
N GLY A 167 -10.89 2.35 1.61
CA GLY A 167 -12.33 2.22 1.68
C GLY A 167 -12.84 0.90 1.11
N LYS A 168 -14.04 0.51 1.52
CA LYS A 168 -14.71 -0.70 1.04
C LYS A 168 -14.96 -0.61 -0.48
N GLY A 169 -14.79 -1.72 -1.19
CA GLY A 169 -15.01 -1.79 -2.64
C GLY A 169 -13.87 -1.23 -3.48
N THR A 170 -12.81 -0.71 -2.86
CA THR A 170 -11.63 -0.21 -3.58
C THR A 170 -10.76 -1.35 -4.04
N THR A 171 -10.39 -1.31 -5.33
CA THR A 171 -9.47 -2.26 -5.96
C THR A 171 -8.11 -1.61 -6.18
N ILE A 172 -7.06 -2.32 -5.80
CA ILE A 172 -5.67 -1.92 -6.05
C ILE A 172 -5.04 -2.98 -6.93
N GLU A 173 -4.62 -2.56 -8.12
CA GLU A 173 -3.89 -3.42 -9.07
C GLU A 173 -2.43 -3.65 -8.62
N GLU A 174 -1.75 -4.53 -9.35
CA GLU A 174 -0.37 -4.89 -9.06
C GLU A 174 0.59 -3.70 -9.10
N GLN A 175 1.67 -3.82 -8.32
CA GLN A 175 2.79 -2.85 -8.26
C GLN A 175 2.40 -1.45 -7.78
N PHE A 176 1.38 -1.34 -6.96
CA PHE A 176 1.04 -0.09 -6.31
C PHE A 176 2.19 0.42 -5.42
N GLY A 177 2.61 1.65 -5.67
CA GLY A 177 3.78 2.26 -5.06
C GLY A 177 3.60 2.88 -3.67
N ALA A 178 2.38 2.89 -3.10
CA ALA A 178 2.17 3.49 -1.78
C ALA A 178 2.50 2.53 -0.64
N ASP A 179 3.35 2.98 0.26
CA ASP A 179 3.72 2.18 1.44
C ASP A 179 2.95 2.60 2.69
N LYS A 180 2.70 3.90 2.86
CA LYS A 180 2.12 4.47 4.09
C LYS A 180 1.56 5.87 3.88
N PHE A 181 0.70 6.29 4.81
CA PHE A 181 0.17 7.64 4.90
C PHE A 181 -0.65 8.06 3.69
N VAL A 182 -1.48 7.11 3.19
CA VAL A 182 -2.42 7.30 2.09
C VAL A 182 -3.80 6.89 2.55
N ASP A 183 -4.78 7.78 2.34
CA ASP A 183 -6.20 7.50 2.56
C ASP A 183 -6.88 7.42 1.19
N ILE A 184 -7.59 6.34 0.91
CA ILE A 184 -8.34 6.10 -0.32
C ILE A 184 -9.80 5.82 0.07
N GLY A 185 -10.72 6.52 -0.54
CA GLY A 185 -12.16 6.37 -0.30
C GLY A 185 -12.74 5.05 -0.80
N LYS A 186 -14.05 4.94 -0.79
CA LYS A 186 -14.80 3.75 -1.21
C LYS A 186 -14.88 3.65 -2.73
N ASN A 187 -15.07 2.42 -3.23
CA ASN A 187 -15.34 2.13 -4.64
C ASN A 187 -14.34 2.76 -5.62
N SER A 188 -13.10 2.98 -5.18
CA SER A 188 -12.04 3.55 -6.00
C SER A 188 -11.24 2.46 -6.72
N TYR A 189 -10.66 2.81 -7.85
CA TYR A 189 -9.82 1.90 -8.64
C TYR A 189 -8.42 2.51 -8.81
N ILE A 190 -7.41 1.76 -8.40
CA ILE A 190 -6.02 2.17 -8.49
C ILE A 190 -5.33 1.28 -9.52
N GLY A 191 -5.06 1.87 -10.70
CA GLY A 191 -4.49 1.15 -11.84
C GLY A 191 -3.04 0.70 -11.63
N VAL A 192 -2.64 -0.25 -12.45
CA VAL A 192 -1.34 -0.91 -12.41
C VAL A 192 -0.17 0.10 -12.47
N ASN A 193 0.89 -0.18 -11.71
CA ASN A 193 2.10 0.65 -11.65
C ASN A 193 1.86 2.12 -11.21
N SER A 194 0.75 2.42 -10.55
CA SER A 194 0.51 3.75 -10.00
C SER A 194 1.34 3.98 -8.74
N GLY A 195 2.10 5.08 -8.72
CA GLY A 195 2.99 5.46 -7.63
C GLY A 195 2.41 6.59 -6.79
N PHE A 196 2.00 6.31 -5.55
CA PHE A 196 1.51 7.33 -4.61
C PHE A 196 2.56 7.52 -3.53
N SER A 197 3.38 8.53 -3.67
CA SER A 197 4.45 8.79 -2.73
C SER A 197 4.06 9.86 -1.71
N SER A 198 3.76 9.44 -0.48
CA SER A 198 3.53 10.37 0.63
C SER A 198 4.80 11.10 1.07
N HIS A 199 5.95 10.81 0.46
CA HIS A 199 7.20 11.48 0.74
C HIS A 199 7.97 11.80 -0.53
N ALA A 200 8.69 12.92 -0.52
CA ALA A 200 9.66 13.29 -1.55
C ALA A 200 10.97 13.67 -0.88
N VAL A 201 12.05 13.06 -1.33
CA VAL A 201 13.40 13.39 -0.87
C VAL A 201 13.95 14.53 -1.72
N GLU A 202 14.21 15.67 -1.09
CA GLU A 202 14.72 16.86 -1.71
C GLU A 202 16.20 17.01 -1.36
N GLY A 203 17.05 16.34 -2.16
CA GLY A 203 18.50 16.24 -1.88
C GLY A 203 19.21 17.59 -1.77
N ILE A 204 18.84 18.57 -2.61
CA ILE A 204 19.41 19.93 -2.60
C ILE A 204 19.16 20.63 -1.26
N PHE A 205 17.98 20.41 -0.68
CA PHE A 205 17.60 21.06 0.60
C PHE A 205 17.88 20.18 1.82
N GLY A 206 18.39 18.95 1.65
CA GLY A 206 18.61 18.00 2.74
C GLY A 206 17.32 17.64 3.50
N ASN A 207 16.17 17.68 2.82
CA ASN A 207 14.85 17.53 3.43
C ASN A 207 14.09 16.33 2.89
N ILE A 208 13.11 15.85 3.68
CA ILE A 208 12.06 14.95 3.24
C ILE A 208 10.73 15.69 3.40
N ALA A 209 10.08 16.02 2.29
CA ALA A 209 8.69 16.47 2.32
C ALA A 209 7.79 15.26 2.59
N TYR A 210 7.09 15.24 3.72
CA TYR A 210 6.23 14.14 4.14
C TYR A 210 4.80 14.65 4.32
N ALA A 211 3.87 14.20 3.49
CA ALA A 211 2.49 14.67 3.54
C ALA A 211 1.50 13.57 3.13
N LYS A 212 0.34 13.58 3.80
CA LYS A 212 -0.72 12.61 3.54
C LYS A 212 -1.28 12.82 2.14
N ILE A 213 -1.48 11.72 1.41
CA ILE A 213 -2.25 11.69 0.16
C ILE A 213 -3.67 11.26 0.51
N LYS A 214 -4.65 11.94 -0.09
CA LYS A 214 -6.07 11.63 0.10
C LYS A 214 -6.76 11.49 -1.26
N LEU A 215 -7.44 10.37 -1.45
CA LEU A 215 -8.35 10.15 -2.54
C LEU A 215 -9.76 9.98 -1.95
N GLY A 216 -10.73 10.65 -2.56
CA GLY A 216 -12.14 10.52 -2.20
C GLY A 216 -12.77 9.22 -2.66
N ASP A 217 -14.07 9.17 -2.61
CA ASP A 217 -14.87 8.03 -3.06
C ASP A 217 -15.00 8.03 -4.60
N ASN A 218 -15.13 6.85 -5.21
CA ASN A 218 -15.30 6.67 -6.67
C ASN A 218 -14.15 7.30 -7.49
N VAL A 219 -12.93 7.32 -6.97
CA VAL A 219 -11.78 7.85 -7.71
C VAL A 219 -11.14 6.74 -8.53
N THR A 220 -10.95 7.00 -9.82
CA THR A 220 -10.24 6.10 -10.72
C THR A 220 -8.89 6.68 -11.08
N THR A 221 -7.82 5.96 -10.81
CA THR A 221 -6.51 6.22 -11.36
C THR A 221 -6.19 5.14 -12.38
N ALA A 222 -5.94 5.54 -13.62
CA ALA A 222 -5.50 4.60 -14.65
C ALA A 222 -4.04 4.17 -14.41
N ALA A 223 -3.47 3.41 -15.33
CA ALA A 223 -2.10 2.92 -15.19
C ALA A 223 -1.06 4.06 -15.13
N LEU A 224 0.05 3.81 -14.40
CA LEU A 224 1.24 4.66 -14.37
C LEU A 224 0.99 6.09 -13.85
N ASN A 225 -0.01 6.29 -13.01
CA ASN A 225 -0.24 7.59 -12.39
C ASN A 225 0.77 7.84 -11.26
N CYS A 226 1.25 9.09 -11.15
CA CYS A 226 2.17 9.50 -10.10
C CYS A 226 1.54 10.60 -9.23
N LEU A 227 1.34 10.30 -7.94
CA LEU A 227 0.84 11.29 -6.98
C LEU A 227 1.94 11.64 -5.99
N ALA A 228 2.27 12.94 -5.92
CA ALA A 228 3.27 13.49 -5.02
C ALA A 228 2.71 13.72 -3.60
N PRO A 229 3.56 13.99 -2.59
CA PRO A 229 3.11 14.21 -1.21
C PRO A 229 2.07 15.33 -1.09
N GLY A 230 1.04 15.09 -0.29
CA GLY A 230 0.01 16.08 0.00
C GLY A 230 -1.03 16.29 -1.10
N VAL A 231 -1.09 15.40 -2.08
CA VAL A 231 -2.14 15.44 -3.11
C VAL A 231 -3.48 15.05 -2.49
N GLU A 232 -4.51 15.84 -2.80
CA GLU A 232 -5.90 15.55 -2.45
C GLU A 232 -6.74 15.50 -3.73
N ILE A 233 -7.42 14.39 -3.95
CA ILE A 233 -8.33 14.17 -5.08
C ILE A 233 -9.72 13.96 -4.51
N ASN A 234 -10.66 14.84 -4.85
CA ASN A 234 -12.02 14.74 -4.39
C ASN A 234 -12.82 13.68 -5.18
N ASP A 235 -14.01 13.36 -4.66
CA ASP A 235 -14.86 12.28 -5.14
C ASP A 235 -15.16 12.34 -6.65
N ASN A 236 -15.48 11.18 -7.22
CA ASN A 236 -15.91 11.01 -8.62
C ASN A 236 -14.89 11.58 -9.63
N SER A 237 -13.61 11.44 -9.35
CA SER A 237 -12.54 11.93 -10.22
C SER A 237 -11.85 10.80 -10.98
N SER A 238 -11.50 11.06 -12.22
CA SER A 238 -10.80 10.09 -13.07
C SER A 238 -9.50 10.66 -13.60
N LEU A 239 -8.40 9.94 -13.40
CA LEU A 239 -7.08 10.26 -13.93
C LEU A 239 -6.76 9.34 -15.09
N PHE A 240 -6.44 9.91 -16.26
CA PHE A 240 -5.97 9.14 -17.42
C PHE A 240 -4.58 8.56 -17.19
N PRO A 241 -4.17 7.57 -18.01
CA PRO A 241 -2.83 6.99 -17.93
C PRO A 241 -1.73 8.06 -17.99
N LEU A 242 -0.62 7.80 -17.28
CA LEU A 242 0.55 8.70 -17.24
C LEU A 242 0.26 10.09 -16.64
N ALA A 243 -0.84 10.25 -15.94
CA ALA A 243 -1.16 11.52 -15.28
C ALA A 243 -0.39 11.69 -13.97
N GLY A 244 0.05 12.91 -13.68
CA GLY A 244 0.86 13.19 -12.48
C GLY A 244 0.44 14.45 -11.73
N ALA A 245 0.15 14.30 -10.44
CA ALA A 245 -0.16 15.39 -9.53
C ALA A 245 1.09 15.85 -8.78
N THR A 246 1.36 17.15 -8.82
CA THR A 246 2.47 17.77 -8.08
C THR A 246 2.15 17.88 -6.59
N LYS A 247 3.17 18.14 -5.75
CA LYS A 247 3.00 18.27 -4.30
C LYS A 247 1.90 19.27 -3.92
N TYR A 248 1.08 18.89 -2.94
CA TYR A 248 -0.01 19.71 -2.38
C TYR A 248 -1.07 20.15 -3.40
N SER A 249 -1.19 19.44 -4.53
CA SER A 249 -2.27 19.70 -5.49
C SER A 249 -3.59 19.20 -4.93
N THR A 250 -4.63 20.05 -5.04
CA THR A 250 -6.01 19.68 -4.72
C THR A 250 -6.84 19.64 -6.00
N LEU A 251 -7.40 18.49 -6.31
CA LEU A 251 -8.24 18.26 -7.49
C LEU A 251 -9.71 18.27 -7.10
N LYS A 252 -10.50 19.06 -7.83
CA LYS A 252 -11.96 19.12 -7.64
C LYS A 252 -12.59 17.80 -8.08
N GLY A 253 -13.63 17.40 -7.36
CA GLY A 253 -14.45 16.23 -7.72
C GLY A 253 -15.19 16.36 -9.05
N ASP A 254 -15.82 15.26 -9.48
CA ASP A 254 -16.64 15.17 -10.69
C ASP A 254 -15.91 15.56 -11.98
N ASN A 255 -14.63 15.21 -12.09
CA ASN A 255 -13.78 15.67 -13.18
C ASN A 255 -12.83 14.59 -13.69
N TYR A 256 -12.40 14.80 -14.93
CA TYR A 256 -11.37 14.02 -15.61
C TYR A 256 -10.07 14.84 -15.72
N TYR A 257 -8.94 14.18 -15.45
CA TYR A 257 -7.64 14.80 -15.42
C TYR A 257 -6.62 14.03 -16.25
N TYR A 258 -5.68 14.75 -16.91
CA TYR A 258 -4.61 14.15 -17.71
C TYR A 258 -3.32 14.96 -17.61
N GLY A 259 -2.22 14.32 -17.97
CA GLY A 259 -0.91 14.96 -18.15
C GLY A 259 -0.14 15.24 -16.86
N VAL A 260 1.04 15.83 -17.03
CA VAL A 260 1.94 16.24 -15.95
C VAL A 260 2.42 17.68 -16.25
N PRO A 261 2.07 18.67 -15.44
CA PRO A 261 1.12 18.64 -14.32
C PRO A 261 -0.33 18.38 -14.79
N LEU A 262 -1.16 17.93 -13.85
CA LEU A 262 -2.56 17.59 -14.17
C LEU A 262 -3.35 18.76 -14.74
N ARG A 263 -4.08 18.48 -15.81
CA ARG A 263 -5.02 19.39 -16.45
C ARG A 263 -6.40 18.77 -16.52
N LYS A 264 -7.44 19.57 -16.28
CA LYS A 264 -8.83 19.15 -16.39
C LYS A 264 -9.25 19.00 -17.85
N ILE A 265 -10.02 17.94 -18.15
CA ILE A 265 -10.65 17.75 -19.44
C ILE A 265 -12.16 18.00 -19.32
N PHE A 266 -12.77 18.64 -20.31
CA PHE A 266 -14.22 18.79 -20.36
C PHE A 266 -14.89 17.44 -20.68
N LYS A 267 -15.97 17.06 -19.96
CA LYS A 267 -16.73 15.81 -20.13
C LYS A 267 -17.03 15.49 -21.62
N LYS A 268 -17.47 16.50 -22.37
CA LYS A 268 -17.81 16.34 -23.81
C LYS A 268 -16.64 15.87 -24.68
N LYS A 269 -15.39 16.27 -24.34
CA LYS A 269 -14.20 15.78 -25.06
C LYS A 269 -13.82 14.36 -24.67
N VAL A 270 -14.09 13.97 -23.44
CA VAL A 270 -13.80 12.60 -22.96
C VAL A 270 -14.71 11.60 -23.61
N SER A 271 -16.02 11.83 -23.68
CA SER A 271 -16.97 10.95 -24.34
C SER A 271 -16.64 10.78 -25.81
N HIS A 272 -16.29 11.84 -26.50
CA HIS A 272 -15.88 11.78 -27.91
C HIS A 272 -14.57 10.99 -28.09
N TYR A 273 -13.58 11.20 -27.21
CA TYR A 273 -12.28 10.51 -27.28
C TYR A 273 -12.38 9.04 -26.92
N ALA A 274 -13.22 8.69 -25.95
CA ALA A 274 -13.45 7.32 -25.50
C ALA A 274 -14.46 6.56 -26.36
N GLY A 275 -15.06 7.19 -27.38
CA GLY A 275 -16.11 6.60 -28.20
C GLY A 275 -17.39 6.26 -27.44
N ILE A 276 -17.63 6.94 -26.30
CA ILE A 276 -18.81 6.74 -25.46
C ILE A 276 -19.96 7.53 -26.05
N THR A 277 -21.08 6.85 -26.34
CA THR A 277 -22.29 7.48 -26.84
C THR A 277 -23.06 8.21 -25.72
N GLU A 278 -23.89 9.21 -26.07
CA GLU A 278 -24.75 9.89 -25.09
C GLU A 278 -25.73 8.93 -24.40
N GLU A 279 -26.17 7.87 -25.10
CA GLU A 279 -27.03 6.82 -24.53
C GLU A 279 -26.33 6.04 -23.42
N GLN A 280 -25.06 5.65 -23.64
CA GLN A 280 -24.25 4.96 -22.64
C GLN A 280 -23.97 5.85 -21.41
N LEU A 281 -23.79 7.16 -21.60
CA LEU A 281 -23.65 8.11 -20.50
C LEU A 281 -24.94 8.21 -19.69
N ASN A 282 -26.09 8.33 -20.36
CA ASN A 282 -27.39 8.41 -19.70
C ASN A 282 -27.74 7.11 -18.97
N GLU A 283 -27.39 5.96 -19.53
CA GLU A 283 -27.56 4.66 -18.87
C GLU A 283 -26.69 4.56 -17.61
N ALA A 284 -25.41 4.95 -17.69
CA ALA A 284 -24.52 4.96 -16.54
C ALA A 284 -25.01 5.91 -15.43
N ASP A 285 -25.45 7.12 -15.79
CA ASP A 285 -26.03 8.09 -14.84
C ASP A 285 -27.32 7.54 -14.20
N SER A 286 -28.17 6.82 -14.95
CA SER A 286 -29.37 6.20 -14.42
C SER A 286 -29.09 5.06 -13.43
N LEU A 287 -28.07 4.25 -13.70
CA LEU A 287 -27.63 3.17 -12.83
C LEU A 287 -27.02 3.74 -11.54
N PHE A 288 -26.24 4.80 -11.67
CA PHE A 288 -25.63 5.48 -10.52
C PHE A 288 -26.70 6.07 -9.59
N ASN A 289 -27.69 6.76 -10.14
CA ASN A 289 -28.81 7.33 -9.37
C ASN A 289 -29.65 6.26 -8.68
N LYS A 290 -29.89 5.10 -9.35
CA LYS A 290 -30.59 3.96 -8.73
C LYS A 290 -29.80 3.32 -7.59
N SER A 291 -28.48 3.29 -7.67
CA SER A 291 -27.63 2.74 -6.60
C SER A 291 -27.59 3.67 -5.38
N SER A 292 -27.50 4.97 -5.62
CA SER A 292 -27.51 6.00 -4.56
C SER A 292 -28.84 6.02 -3.81
N ALA A 293 -29.97 5.94 -4.51
CA ALA A 293 -31.30 5.88 -3.89
C ALA A 293 -31.53 4.58 -3.07
N LYS A 294 -30.89 3.47 -3.44
CA LYS A 294 -30.93 2.23 -2.65
C LYS A 294 -30.09 2.28 -1.38
N GLU A 295 -29.01 3.06 -1.37
CA GLU A 295 -28.17 3.25 -0.18
C GLU A 295 -28.80 4.21 0.82
N GLU A 296 -29.50 5.26 0.36
CA GLU A 296 -30.25 6.18 1.22
C GLU A 296 -31.40 5.48 1.93
N ASN A 297 -32.14 4.60 1.23
CA ASN A 297 -33.23 3.81 1.84
C ASN A 297 -32.75 2.74 2.83
N LYS A 298 -31.49 2.31 2.78
CA LYS A 298 -30.89 1.38 3.74
C LYS A 298 -30.31 2.05 5.00
N GLN A 299 -30.14 3.36 4.98
CA GLN A 299 -29.68 4.14 6.14
C GLN A 299 -30.83 4.74 6.93
N GLY A 300 -32.07 4.63 6.44
CA GLY A 300 -33.29 5.11 7.07
C GLY A 300 -34.13 4.03 7.78
N GLU A 301 -33.72 2.77 7.73
CA GLU A 301 -34.22 1.65 8.52
C GLU A 301 -33.21 1.27 9.61
#